data_cef253075a46b54e88ae596760c90655
#
_entry.id   cef253075a46b54e88ae596760c90655
#
_cell.length_a   1.000
_cell.length_b   1.000
_cell.length_c   1.000
_cell.angle_alpha   90.00
_cell.angle_beta   90.00
_cell.angle_gamma   90.00
#
_symmetry.space_group_name_H-M   'P 1'
#
loop_
_entity.id
_entity.type
_entity.pdbx_description
1 polymer ?
#
loop_
_entity_poly.entity_id
_entity_poly.type
_entity_poly.pdbx_seq_one_letter_code
_entity_poly.pdbx_strand_id
1 'polypeptide(L)'
;GLSLGGTYLNDTVVGAVPERRLAAFNEGLRLMQRLWTEEDFDFDGEFWTLRNATMDPKPAQWEGRGHMPIMLGGGHPDAIRRSVRVADGWMGAASSTPEKFKEQVDLVKQTLGEFGRDPATFTIGKKQFMALDDNVERATKRMRDWAGHQIGNADLGERVSLRGPSSVIAGGLQEIVDAGADLIVLNPVDDLLDQMEHLALVMGMRQEFEI
;
A
#
# COMPACT_ATOMS: atom_id res chain seq x y z
N GLY A 1 -4.63 4.55 -0.27
CA GLY A 1 -4.34 3.39 0.59
C GLY A 1 -4.44 3.75 2.07
N LEU A 2 -5.05 2.88 2.85
CA LEU A 2 -5.22 3.02 4.29
C LEU A 2 -4.54 1.88 5.05
N SER A 3 -4.02 2.18 6.22
CA SER A 3 -3.37 1.20 7.08
C SER A 3 -3.74 1.48 8.53
N LEU A 4 -3.86 0.42 9.33
CA LEU A 4 -4.09 0.55 10.77
C LEU A 4 -2.92 1.23 11.50
N GLY A 5 -1.78 1.33 10.85
CA GLY A 5 -0.53 1.79 11.47
C GLY A 5 0.11 0.74 12.37
N GLY A 6 1.33 1.03 12.78
CA GLY A 6 2.04 0.30 13.84
C GLY A 6 1.93 1.04 15.16
N THR A 7 2.45 0.46 16.23
CA THR A 7 2.66 1.15 17.51
C THR A 7 3.96 1.96 17.42
N TYR A 8 3.86 3.20 16.97
CA TYR A 8 4.98 4.13 16.94
C TYR A 8 4.80 5.19 18.05
N LEU A 9 5.92 5.79 18.47
CA LEU A 9 5.94 6.88 19.46
C LEU A 9 4.96 8.03 19.14
N ASN A 10 4.56 8.16 17.87
CA ASN A 10 3.66 9.23 17.43
C ASN A 10 2.16 8.93 17.65
N ASP A 11 1.78 7.68 17.96
CA ASP A 11 0.36 7.33 18.14
C ASP A 11 -0.28 8.11 19.31
N THR A 12 0.49 8.33 20.37
CA THR A 12 0.04 9.11 21.54
C THR A 12 -0.06 10.61 21.26
N VAL A 13 0.76 11.13 20.34
CA VAL A 13 0.76 12.55 19.95
C VAL A 13 -0.52 12.94 19.23
N VAL A 14 -1.09 12.01 18.45
CA VAL A 14 -2.36 12.22 17.70
C VAL A 14 -3.58 11.72 18.47
N GLY A 15 -3.45 11.39 19.74
CA GLY A 15 -4.56 10.96 20.60
C GLY A 15 -5.08 9.54 20.28
N ALA A 16 -4.30 8.73 19.58
CA ALA A 16 -4.67 7.34 19.32
C ALA A 16 -4.70 6.51 20.60
N VAL A 17 -5.67 5.60 20.72
CA VAL A 17 -5.77 4.64 21.82
C VAL A 17 -5.32 3.27 21.29
N PRO A 18 -4.06 2.86 21.57
CA PRO A 18 -3.45 1.68 20.95
C PRO A 18 -4.26 0.40 21.13
N GLU A 19 -4.86 0.19 22.31
CA GLU A 19 -5.64 -1.00 22.65
C GLU A 19 -6.94 -1.11 21.85
N ARG A 20 -7.48 0.04 21.39
CA ARG A 20 -8.75 0.11 20.67
C ARG A 20 -8.60 0.50 19.21
N ARG A 21 -7.36 0.57 18.72
CA ARG A 21 -7.05 1.04 17.36
C ARG A 21 -7.83 0.31 16.25
N LEU A 22 -8.06 -1.01 16.41
CA LEU A 22 -8.81 -1.78 15.40
C LEU A 22 -10.29 -1.39 15.38
N ALA A 23 -10.90 -1.17 16.54
CA ALA A 23 -12.28 -0.72 16.64
C ALA A 23 -12.45 0.69 16.05
N ALA A 24 -11.57 1.61 16.44
CA ALA A 24 -11.51 2.96 15.88
C ALA A 24 -11.31 2.94 14.36
N PHE A 25 -10.36 2.16 13.85
CA PHE A 25 -10.13 2.03 12.43
C PHE A 25 -11.37 1.56 11.65
N ASN A 26 -12.06 0.52 12.15
CA ASN A 26 -13.27 0.01 11.51
C ASN A 26 -14.42 1.02 11.56
N GLU A 27 -14.56 1.76 12.65
CA GLU A 27 -15.55 2.83 12.76
C GLU A 27 -15.24 3.98 11.81
N GLY A 28 -13.94 4.41 11.76
CA GLY A 28 -13.49 5.45 10.85
C GLY A 28 -13.70 5.10 9.37
N LEU A 29 -13.52 3.83 8.99
CA LEU A 29 -13.84 3.39 7.63
C LEU A 29 -15.32 3.57 7.29
N ARG A 30 -16.23 3.18 8.20
CA ARG A 30 -17.68 3.36 8.00
C ARG A 30 -18.05 4.83 7.94
N LEU A 31 -17.51 5.63 8.85
CA LEU A 31 -17.75 7.07 8.88
C LEU A 31 -17.27 7.74 7.59
N MET A 32 -16.07 7.40 7.13
CA MET A 32 -15.50 7.95 5.90
C MET A 32 -16.37 7.61 4.67
N GLN A 33 -16.85 6.36 4.55
CA GLN A 33 -17.73 5.96 3.47
C GLN A 33 -19.06 6.75 3.50
N ARG A 34 -19.65 6.96 4.67
CA ARG A 34 -20.86 7.77 4.83
C ARG A 34 -20.62 9.25 4.45
N LEU A 35 -19.52 9.85 4.89
CA LEU A 35 -19.13 11.21 4.49
C LEU A 35 -18.99 11.36 2.97
N TRP A 36 -18.56 10.34 2.28
CA TRP A 36 -18.41 10.36 0.81
C TRP A 36 -19.73 10.22 0.05
N THR A 37 -20.75 9.62 0.66
CA THR A 37 -21.97 9.21 -0.05
C THR A 37 -23.25 9.85 0.48
N GLU A 38 -23.26 10.30 1.73
CA GLU A 38 -24.45 10.84 2.38
C GLU A 38 -24.32 12.35 2.64
N GLU A 39 -25.45 13.02 2.80
CA GLU A 39 -25.57 14.42 3.18
C GLU A 39 -26.46 14.51 4.44
N ASP A 40 -26.23 15.56 5.24
CA ASP A 40 -27.03 15.91 6.41
C ASP A 40 -27.34 14.72 7.34
N PHE A 41 -26.32 13.86 7.57
CA PHE A 41 -26.51 12.66 8.37
C PHE A 41 -25.96 12.78 9.79
N ASP A 42 -26.55 12.03 10.71
CA ASP A 42 -26.04 11.83 12.05
C ASP A 42 -25.22 10.54 12.14
N PHE A 43 -24.16 10.59 12.92
CA PHE A 43 -23.33 9.43 13.22
C PHE A 43 -23.12 9.33 14.73
N ASP A 44 -23.57 8.23 15.31
CA ASP A 44 -23.37 7.89 16.72
C ASP A 44 -22.44 6.68 16.81
N GLY A 45 -21.15 6.96 16.83
CA GLY A 45 -20.11 5.96 17.00
C GLY A 45 -19.56 5.95 18.42
N GLU A 46 -18.69 5.01 18.68
CA GLU A 46 -17.95 4.93 19.93
C GLU A 46 -16.81 5.93 19.99
N PHE A 47 -16.17 6.20 18.85
CA PHE A 47 -15.00 7.09 18.74
C PHE A 47 -15.38 8.45 18.16
N TRP A 48 -16.41 8.52 17.31
CA TRP A 48 -16.86 9.76 16.67
C TRP A 48 -18.35 9.91 16.77
N THR A 49 -18.77 11.14 17.07
CA THR A 49 -20.17 11.56 17.04
C THR A 49 -20.27 12.80 16.16
N LEU A 50 -21.11 12.74 15.13
CA LEU A 50 -21.39 13.87 14.26
C LEU A 50 -22.87 14.14 14.21
N ARG A 51 -23.24 15.42 13.96
CA ARG A 51 -24.62 15.86 13.77
C ARG A 51 -24.71 16.68 12.50
N ASN A 52 -25.72 16.38 11.69
CA ASN A 52 -25.98 17.05 10.43
C ASN A 52 -24.71 17.20 9.58
N ALA A 53 -23.95 16.10 9.45
CA ALA A 53 -22.65 16.11 8.81
C ALA A 53 -22.79 16.01 7.29
N THR A 54 -22.08 16.89 6.59
CA THR A 54 -21.93 16.88 5.14
C THR A 54 -20.46 17.14 4.82
N MET A 55 -19.92 16.45 3.82
CA MET A 55 -18.60 16.70 3.28
C MET A 55 -18.71 17.18 1.82
N ASP A 56 -18.18 18.35 1.53
CA ASP A 56 -18.14 18.92 0.18
C ASP A 56 -16.72 19.38 -0.21
N PRO A 57 -16.33 19.21 -1.49
CA PRO A 57 -17.04 18.46 -2.53
C PRO A 57 -17.02 16.96 -2.25
N LYS A 58 -18.07 16.24 -2.69
CA LYS A 58 -18.07 14.78 -2.67
C LYS A 58 -16.95 14.23 -3.56
N PRO A 59 -16.29 13.13 -3.20
CA PRO A 59 -15.36 12.46 -4.11
C PRO A 59 -16.07 12.06 -5.40
N ALA A 60 -15.37 12.19 -6.54
CA ALA A 60 -15.88 11.66 -7.78
C ALA A 60 -16.15 10.15 -7.64
N GLN A 61 -17.34 9.73 -8.03
CA GLN A 61 -17.66 8.31 -8.03
C GLN A 61 -16.88 7.61 -9.14
N TRP A 62 -16.17 6.55 -8.78
CA TRP A 62 -15.31 5.83 -9.72
C TRP A 62 -16.07 4.64 -10.32
N GLU A 63 -16.18 4.63 -11.67
CA GLU A 63 -16.67 3.48 -12.47
C GLU A 63 -17.94 2.79 -11.92
N GLY A 64 -18.91 3.55 -11.42
CA GLY A 64 -20.18 3.00 -10.95
C GLY A 64 -20.12 2.27 -9.60
N ARG A 65 -19.00 2.29 -8.89
CA ARG A 65 -18.84 1.65 -7.56
C ARG A 65 -19.55 2.39 -6.43
N GLY A 66 -19.99 3.61 -6.64
CA GLY A 66 -20.69 4.42 -5.65
C GLY A 66 -19.79 5.01 -4.56
N HIS A 67 -18.51 4.68 -4.53
CA HIS A 67 -17.52 5.21 -3.59
C HIS A 67 -16.11 5.22 -4.16
N MET A 68 -15.22 5.99 -3.53
CA MET A 68 -13.80 5.99 -3.87
C MET A 68 -13.20 4.63 -3.50
N PRO A 69 -12.37 4.01 -4.37
CA PRO A 69 -11.74 2.73 -4.08
C PRO A 69 -10.88 2.79 -2.81
N ILE A 70 -11.02 1.81 -1.95
CA ILE A 70 -10.27 1.68 -0.70
C ILE A 70 -9.31 0.49 -0.81
N MET A 71 -8.02 0.75 -0.61
CA MET A 71 -7.02 -0.30 -0.42
C MET A 71 -6.56 -0.34 1.04
N LEU A 72 -6.58 -1.51 1.67
CA LEU A 72 -6.09 -1.69 3.02
C LEU A 72 -4.74 -2.42 3.02
N GLY A 73 -3.82 -1.93 3.85
CA GLY A 73 -2.52 -2.55 4.07
C GLY A 73 -2.49 -3.48 5.28
N GLY A 74 -1.50 -4.36 5.30
CA GLY A 74 -1.19 -5.20 6.45
C GLY A 74 -0.77 -6.61 6.05
N GLY A 75 0.27 -7.14 6.71
CA GLY A 75 0.84 -8.46 6.40
C GLY A 75 0.32 -9.61 7.28
N HIS A 76 -0.43 -9.31 8.35
CA HIS A 76 -1.02 -10.33 9.22
C HIS A 76 -2.24 -10.97 8.54
N PRO A 77 -2.47 -12.29 8.68
CA PRO A 77 -3.62 -12.98 8.08
C PRO A 77 -4.96 -12.29 8.36
N ASP A 78 -5.21 -11.83 9.58
CA ASP A 78 -6.46 -11.15 9.92
C ASP A 78 -6.61 -9.79 9.22
N ALA A 79 -5.49 -9.09 8.96
CA ALA A 79 -5.52 -7.85 8.21
C ALA A 79 -5.84 -8.12 6.73
N ILE A 80 -5.30 -9.18 6.15
CA ILE A 80 -5.61 -9.63 4.79
C ILE A 80 -7.09 -10.01 4.68
N ARG A 81 -7.59 -10.85 5.59
CA ARG A 81 -9.02 -11.24 5.61
C ARG A 81 -9.95 -10.04 5.78
N ARG A 82 -9.56 -9.08 6.62
CA ARG A 82 -10.32 -7.83 6.76
C ARG A 82 -10.32 -7.04 5.46
N SER A 83 -9.18 -6.88 4.79
CA SER A 83 -9.10 -6.18 3.51
C SER A 83 -10.04 -6.80 2.48
N VAL A 84 -10.03 -8.13 2.34
CA VAL A 84 -10.93 -8.83 1.44
C VAL A 84 -12.41 -8.61 1.82
N ARG A 85 -12.72 -8.51 3.10
CA ARG A 85 -14.12 -8.34 3.54
C ARG A 85 -14.69 -6.94 3.28
N VAL A 86 -13.88 -5.86 3.43
CA VAL A 86 -14.42 -4.48 3.52
C VAL A 86 -13.78 -3.48 2.56
N ALA A 87 -12.79 -3.89 1.76
CA ALA A 87 -12.07 -3.01 0.85
C ALA A 87 -12.14 -3.47 -0.60
N ASP A 88 -11.64 -2.64 -1.51
CA ASP A 88 -11.56 -2.91 -2.95
C ASP A 88 -10.19 -3.48 -3.34
N GLY A 89 -9.25 -3.50 -2.41
CA GLY A 89 -7.93 -4.05 -2.63
C GLY A 89 -7.13 -4.23 -1.35
N TRP A 90 -6.02 -4.97 -1.49
CA TRP A 90 -5.03 -5.17 -0.44
C TRP A 90 -3.64 -4.73 -0.91
N MET A 91 -2.89 -4.07 -0.04
CA MET A 91 -1.52 -3.60 -0.30
C MET A 91 -0.53 -4.38 0.56
N GLY A 92 0.28 -5.20 -0.07
CA GLY A 92 1.41 -5.87 0.56
C GLY A 92 2.48 -4.88 1.03
N ALA A 93 3.02 -5.12 2.22
CA ALA A 93 4.04 -4.25 2.82
C ALA A 93 5.37 -4.33 2.06
N ALA A 94 6.09 -3.21 2.00
CA ALA A 94 7.44 -3.17 1.44
C ALA A 94 8.44 -4.06 2.20
N SER A 95 8.16 -4.36 3.48
CA SER A 95 8.97 -5.25 4.32
C SER A 95 8.72 -6.74 4.09
N SER A 96 7.82 -7.14 3.19
CA SER A 96 7.63 -8.54 2.82
C SER A 96 8.67 -8.96 1.79
N THR A 97 9.35 -10.10 2.02
CA THR A 97 10.17 -10.75 0.98
C THR A 97 9.30 -11.26 -0.17
N PRO A 98 9.87 -11.58 -1.34
CA PRO A 98 9.11 -12.14 -2.46
C PRO A 98 8.29 -13.38 -2.09
N GLU A 99 8.89 -14.32 -1.34
CA GLU A 99 8.23 -15.55 -0.90
C GLU A 99 7.05 -15.23 0.03
N LYS A 100 7.28 -14.30 0.98
CA LYS A 100 6.22 -13.89 1.91
C LYS A 100 5.10 -13.16 1.20
N PHE A 101 5.40 -12.35 0.21
CA PHE A 101 4.38 -11.69 -0.61
C PHE A 101 3.53 -12.72 -1.36
N LYS A 102 4.17 -13.73 -1.97
CA LYS A 102 3.45 -14.82 -2.65
C LYS A 102 2.50 -15.57 -1.71
N GLU A 103 2.96 -15.96 -0.51
CA GLU A 103 2.08 -16.59 0.50
C GLU A 103 0.88 -15.69 0.86
N GLN A 104 1.10 -14.39 0.97
CA GLN A 104 0.05 -13.42 1.26
C GLN A 104 -0.95 -13.29 0.11
N VAL A 105 -0.48 -13.29 -1.14
CA VAL A 105 -1.34 -13.30 -2.33
C VAL A 105 -2.19 -14.57 -2.40
N ASP A 106 -1.61 -15.72 -2.09
CA ASP A 106 -2.34 -16.99 -2.04
C ASP A 106 -3.46 -16.93 -0.99
N LEU A 107 -3.19 -16.34 0.18
CA LEU A 107 -4.20 -16.10 1.21
C LEU A 107 -5.29 -15.12 0.76
N VAL A 108 -4.93 -14.05 0.04
CA VAL A 108 -5.93 -13.12 -0.56
C VAL A 108 -6.85 -13.88 -1.49
N LYS A 109 -6.30 -14.67 -2.44
CA LYS A 109 -7.07 -15.44 -3.41
C LYS A 109 -7.98 -16.47 -2.75
N GLN A 110 -7.46 -17.20 -1.76
CA GLN A 110 -8.26 -18.13 -0.97
C GLN A 110 -9.43 -17.40 -0.28
N THR A 111 -9.14 -16.26 0.37
CA THR A 111 -10.15 -15.50 1.12
C THR A 111 -11.21 -14.89 0.20
N LEU A 112 -10.84 -14.42 -1.00
CA LEU A 112 -11.80 -13.99 -2.00
C LEU A 112 -12.80 -15.10 -2.34
N GLY A 113 -12.31 -16.33 -2.55
CA GLY A 113 -13.16 -17.50 -2.76
C GLY A 113 -14.06 -17.81 -1.57
N GLU A 114 -13.55 -17.75 -0.34
CA GLU A 114 -14.34 -17.95 0.90
C GLU A 114 -15.50 -16.94 1.03
N PHE A 115 -15.29 -15.69 0.60
CA PHE A 115 -16.30 -14.62 0.65
C PHE A 115 -17.13 -14.51 -0.64
N GLY A 116 -16.89 -15.35 -1.65
CA GLY A 116 -17.59 -15.31 -2.94
C GLY A 116 -17.37 -13.99 -3.71
N ARG A 117 -16.20 -13.34 -3.50
CA ARG A 117 -15.86 -12.10 -4.21
C ARG A 117 -15.17 -12.41 -5.53
N ASP A 118 -15.54 -11.66 -6.58
CA ASP A 118 -14.89 -11.77 -7.88
C ASP A 118 -13.44 -11.19 -7.79
N PRO A 119 -12.41 -12.04 -8.04
CA PRO A 119 -11.02 -11.57 -8.03
C PRO A 119 -10.74 -10.44 -9.03
N ALA A 120 -11.47 -10.37 -10.16
CA ALA A 120 -11.29 -9.34 -11.16
C ALA A 120 -11.66 -7.92 -10.65
N THR A 121 -12.40 -7.84 -9.56
CA THR A 121 -12.82 -6.57 -8.94
C THR A 121 -11.98 -6.18 -7.72
N PHE A 122 -10.97 -6.98 -7.37
CA PHE A 122 -10.15 -6.78 -6.18
C PHE A 122 -8.68 -6.56 -6.56
N THR A 123 -8.13 -5.40 -6.23
CA THR A 123 -6.75 -5.05 -6.58
C THR A 123 -5.76 -5.60 -5.55
N ILE A 124 -4.77 -6.35 -6.03
CA ILE A 124 -3.64 -6.81 -5.22
C ILE A 124 -2.44 -5.90 -5.50
N GLY A 125 -2.04 -5.12 -4.49
CA GLY A 125 -0.92 -4.20 -4.59
C GLY A 125 0.33 -4.68 -3.83
N LYS A 126 1.50 -4.20 -4.26
CA LYS A 126 2.78 -4.35 -3.54
C LYS A 126 3.49 -3.02 -3.45
N LYS A 127 3.84 -2.59 -2.25
CA LYS A 127 4.82 -1.51 -2.06
C LYS A 127 6.22 -2.10 -2.15
N GLN A 128 7.11 -1.48 -2.95
CA GLN A 128 8.44 -2.00 -3.19
C GLN A 128 9.50 -0.91 -3.00
N PHE A 129 10.46 -1.16 -2.10
CA PHE A 129 11.67 -0.33 -2.00
C PHE A 129 12.64 -0.63 -3.13
N MET A 130 13.27 0.39 -3.65
CA MET A 130 14.29 0.23 -4.69
C MET A 130 15.43 1.23 -4.58
N ALA A 131 16.61 0.81 -5.08
CA ALA A 131 17.78 1.65 -5.29
C ALA A 131 18.38 1.28 -6.64
N LEU A 132 18.10 2.08 -7.66
CA LEU A 132 18.61 1.89 -9.00
C LEU A 132 20.02 2.50 -9.10
N ASP A 133 20.98 1.70 -9.53
CA ASP A 133 22.36 2.08 -9.72
C ASP A 133 23.08 0.99 -10.51
N ASP A 134 23.90 1.36 -11.51
CA ASP A 134 24.69 0.39 -12.27
C ASP A 134 25.75 -0.34 -11.40
N ASN A 135 26.15 0.27 -10.29
CA ASN A 135 27.00 -0.34 -9.28
C ASN A 135 26.16 -0.93 -8.15
N VAL A 136 26.07 -2.26 -8.13
CA VAL A 136 25.26 -3.02 -7.14
C VAL A 136 25.72 -2.77 -5.70
N GLU A 137 27.02 -2.61 -5.45
CA GLU A 137 27.56 -2.35 -4.11
C GLU A 137 27.10 -0.98 -3.61
N ARG A 138 27.14 0.03 -4.50
CA ARG A 138 26.67 1.38 -4.18
C ARG A 138 25.15 1.39 -3.93
N ALA A 139 24.36 0.71 -4.78
CA ALA A 139 22.92 0.54 -4.57
C ALA A 139 22.62 -0.12 -3.22
N THR A 140 23.35 -1.18 -2.88
CA THR A 140 23.22 -1.89 -1.60
C THR A 140 23.56 -1.00 -0.43
N LYS A 141 24.65 -0.23 -0.50
CA LYS A 141 25.05 0.70 0.56
C LYS A 141 23.98 1.76 0.78
N ARG A 142 23.48 2.40 -0.28
CA ARG A 142 22.40 3.42 -0.22
C ARG A 142 21.15 2.86 0.46
N MET A 143 20.73 1.66 0.08
CA MET A 143 19.58 0.98 0.68
C MET A 143 19.79 0.66 2.16
N ARG A 144 20.95 0.15 2.55
CA ARG A 144 21.29 -0.16 3.94
C ARG A 144 21.34 1.10 4.81
N ASP A 145 21.97 2.16 4.30
CA ASP A 145 22.05 3.44 5.00
C ASP A 145 20.64 4.02 5.23
N TRP A 146 19.82 4.05 4.19
CA TRP A 146 18.44 4.51 4.28
C TRP A 146 17.61 3.66 5.26
N ALA A 147 17.65 2.33 5.14
CA ALA A 147 16.87 1.44 5.99
C ALA A 147 17.35 1.47 7.44
N GLY A 148 18.65 1.60 7.67
CA GLY A 148 19.21 1.80 9.01
C GLY A 148 18.69 3.08 9.66
N HIS A 149 18.59 4.16 8.90
CA HIS A 149 18.11 5.45 9.39
C HIS A 149 16.57 5.51 9.54
N GLN A 150 15.82 5.07 8.52
CA GLN A 150 14.36 5.21 8.47
C GLN A 150 13.60 4.08 9.18
N ILE A 151 14.14 2.88 9.18
CA ILE A 151 13.48 1.67 9.69
C ILE A 151 14.18 1.16 10.94
N GLY A 152 15.42 1.59 11.20
CA GLY A 152 16.26 1.07 12.28
C GLY A 152 16.82 -0.33 12.00
N ASN A 153 16.78 -0.81 10.74
CA ASN A 153 17.23 -2.15 10.37
C ASN A 153 17.79 -2.18 8.94
N ALA A 154 19.10 -2.03 8.81
CA ALA A 154 19.81 -2.02 7.53
C ALA A 154 19.68 -3.37 6.78
N ASP A 155 19.75 -4.49 7.50
CA ASP A 155 19.69 -5.83 6.91
C ASP A 155 18.29 -6.15 6.36
N LEU A 156 17.24 -5.61 6.99
CA LEU A 156 15.89 -5.73 6.44
C LEU A 156 15.80 -5.03 5.08
N GLY A 157 16.31 -3.78 4.99
CA GLY A 157 16.33 -3.03 3.73
C GLY A 157 16.96 -3.83 2.60
N GLU A 158 18.10 -4.47 2.87
CA GLU A 158 18.77 -5.31 1.88
C GLU A 158 17.94 -6.51 1.44
N ARG A 159 17.27 -7.20 2.35
CA ARG A 159 16.50 -8.43 2.04
C ARG A 159 15.21 -8.19 1.26
N VAL A 160 14.59 -6.99 1.38
CA VAL A 160 13.24 -6.74 0.85
C VAL A 160 13.20 -5.76 -0.32
N SER A 161 14.36 -5.24 -0.75
CA SER A 161 14.45 -4.24 -1.80
C SER A 161 14.99 -4.78 -3.12
N LEU A 162 14.62 -4.13 -4.20
CA LEU A 162 15.26 -4.29 -5.50
C LEU A 162 16.44 -3.32 -5.60
N ARG A 163 17.62 -3.81 -5.96
CA ARG A 163 18.86 -3.02 -5.99
C ARG A 163 19.72 -3.40 -7.18
N GLY A 164 20.31 -2.39 -7.82
CA GLY A 164 21.22 -2.59 -8.92
C GLY A 164 20.79 -1.94 -10.23
N PRO A 165 21.33 -2.39 -11.37
CA PRO A 165 21.01 -1.83 -12.67
C PRO A 165 19.55 -2.07 -13.06
N SER A 166 19.09 -1.29 -14.02
CA SER A 166 17.70 -1.30 -14.51
C SER A 166 17.17 -2.68 -14.86
N SER A 167 18.01 -3.53 -15.46
CA SER A 167 17.61 -4.90 -15.82
C SER A 167 17.29 -5.78 -14.59
N VAL A 168 18.04 -5.60 -13.50
CA VAL A 168 17.80 -6.30 -12.22
C VAL A 168 16.50 -5.80 -11.59
N ILE A 169 16.29 -4.47 -11.59
CA ILE A 169 15.05 -3.87 -11.09
C ILE A 169 13.85 -4.37 -11.91
N ALA A 170 13.93 -4.32 -13.24
CA ALA A 170 12.86 -4.78 -14.13
C ALA A 170 12.53 -6.28 -13.90
N GLY A 171 13.55 -7.12 -13.77
CA GLY A 171 13.35 -8.55 -13.45
C GLY A 171 12.63 -8.76 -12.13
N GLY A 172 13.06 -8.07 -11.07
CA GLY A 172 12.38 -8.19 -9.77
C GLY A 172 10.96 -7.61 -9.76
N LEU A 173 10.67 -6.60 -10.56
CA LEU A 173 9.30 -6.10 -10.74
C LEU A 173 8.43 -7.14 -11.48
N GLN A 174 8.98 -7.82 -12.49
CA GLN A 174 8.26 -8.89 -13.18
C GLN A 174 7.94 -10.05 -12.24
N GLU A 175 8.87 -10.44 -11.37
CA GLU A 175 8.61 -11.48 -10.35
C GLU A 175 7.44 -11.10 -9.41
N ILE A 176 7.31 -9.82 -9.06
CA ILE A 176 6.20 -9.31 -8.24
C ILE A 176 4.87 -9.40 -9.02
N VAL A 177 4.86 -9.08 -10.31
CA VAL A 177 3.70 -9.24 -11.19
C VAL A 177 3.33 -10.72 -11.31
N ASP A 178 4.31 -11.57 -11.57
CA ASP A 178 4.10 -13.03 -11.69
C ASP A 178 3.59 -13.67 -10.40
N ALA A 179 3.94 -13.10 -9.24
CA ALA A 179 3.38 -13.49 -7.94
C ALA A 179 1.91 -13.08 -7.78
N GLY A 180 1.39 -12.22 -8.66
CA GLY A 180 -0.02 -11.81 -8.71
C GLY A 180 -0.32 -10.40 -8.24
N ALA A 181 0.63 -9.48 -8.34
CA ALA A 181 0.37 -8.06 -8.11
C ALA A 181 -0.24 -7.40 -9.36
N ASP A 182 -1.34 -6.68 -9.16
CA ASP A 182 -1.98 -5.83 -10.18
C ASP A 182 -1.43 -4.40 -10.15
N LEU A 183 -0.87 -4.00 -9.01
CA LEU A 183 -0.36 -2.65 -8.75
C LEU A 183 0.95 -2.71 -7.97
N ILE A 184 1.99 -2.01 -8.45
CA ILE A 184 3.23 -1.85 -7.70
C ILE A 184 3.42 -0.37 -7.36
N VAL A 185 3.57 -0.06 -6.07
CA VAL A 185 3.93 1.27 -5.58
C VAL A 185 5.43 1.31 -5.36
N LEU A 186 6.14 1.94 -6.27
CA LEU A 186 7.60 2.08 -6.20
C LEU A 186 8.00 3.13 -5.17
N ASN A 187 9.01 2.81 -4.39
CA ASN A 187 9.57 3.69 -3.37
C ASN A 187 11.10 3.73 -3.52
N PRO A 188 11.60 4.55 -4.44
CA PRO A 188 13.03 4.87 -4.48
C PRO A 188 13.46 5.47 -3.15
N VAL A 189 14.63 5.07 -2.65
CA VAL A 189 15.07 5.46 -1.30
C VAL A 189 15.82 6.79 -1.26
N ASP A 190 16.30 7.24 -2.42
CA ASP A 190 16.97 8.52 -2.63
C ASP A 190 16.85 8.93 -4.10
N ASP A 191 17.30 10.13 -4.45
CA ASP A 191 17.33 10.66 -5.83
C ASP A 191 16.06 10.34 -6.64
N LEU A 192 14.92 10.58 -6.02
CA LEU A 192 13.59 10.13 -6.47
C LEU A 192 13.34 10.42 -7.96
N LEU A 193 13.66 11.64 -8.40
CA LEU A 193 13.38 12.05 -9.77
C LEU A 193 14.25 11.30 -10.77
N ASP A 194 15.55 11.23 -10.53
CA ASP A 194 16.51 10.54 -11.42
C ASP A 194 16.19 9.04 -11.51
N GLN A 195 15.90 8.41 -10.39
CA GLN A 195 15.54 6.99 -10.36
C GLN A 195 14.24 6.70 -11.09
N MET A 196 13.22 7.55 -10.93
CA MET A 196 11.94 7.39 -11.62
C MET A 196 12.06 7.68 -13.12
N GLU A 197 12.89 8.64 -13.53
CA GLU A 197 13.17 8.90 -14.95
C GLU A 197 13.86 7.72 -15.62
N HIS A 198 14.93 7.20 -15.02
CA HIS A 198 15.59 6.01 -15.52
C HIS A 198 14.67 4.80 -15.62
N LEU A 199 13.86 4.57 -14.59
CA LEU A 199 12.91 3.46 -14.58
C LEU A 199 11.85 3.61 -15.67
N ALA A 200 11.33 4.81 -15.89
CA ALA A 200 10.35 5.08 -16.93
C ALA A 200 10.89 4.80 -18.34
N LEU A 201 12.16 5.14 -18.59
CA LEU A 201 12.84 4.80 -19.85
C LEU A 201 12.95 3.28 -20.04
N VAL A 202 13.38 2.55 -19.01
CA VAL A 202 13.55 1.09 -19.06
C VAL A 202 12.22 0.37 -19.28
N MET A 203 11.14 0.86 -18.70
CA MET A 203 9.80 0.29 -18.85
C MET A 203 9.08 0.74 -20.13
N GLY A 204 9.74 1.52 -20.99
CA GLY A 204 9.13 2.05 -22.22
C GLY A 204 7.97 3.02 -21.97
N MET A 205 7.86 3.58 -20.76
CA MET A 205 6.78 4.49 -20.38
C MET A 205 7.05 5.94 -20.79
N ARG A 206 8.26 6.26 -21.25
CA ARG A 206 8.66 7.57 -21.76
C ARG A 206 8.87 7.45 -23.26
N GLN A 207 8.05 8.13 -24.05
CA GLN A 207 8.43 8.47 -25.43
C GLN A 207 9.46 9.61 -25.33
N GLU A 208 10.58 9.49 -26.02
CA GLU A 208 11.49 10.62 -26.20
C GLU A 208 10.71 11.71 -26.94
N PHE A 209 10.35 12.77 -26.24
CA PHE A 209 9.95 14.00 -26.89
C PHE A 209 11.24 14.61 -27.42
N GLU A 210 11.52 14.45 -28.71
CA GLU A 210 12.44 15.31 -29.42
C GLU A 210 11.90 16.75 -29.32
N ILE A 211 12.65 17.62 -28.65
CA ILE A 211 12.41 19.06 -28.58
C ILE A 211 13.12 19.70 -29.78
#